data_7063b7181a1cf423c38c10b945dea0f2
#
_entry.id   7063b7181a1cf423c38c10b945dea0f2
#
_cell.length_a   1.000
_cell.length_b   1.000
_cell.length_c   1.000
_cell.angle_alpha   90.00
_cell.angle_beta   90.00
_cell.angle_gamma   90.00
#
_symmetry.space_group_name_H-M   'P 1'
#
loop_
_entity.id
_entity.type
_entity.pdbx_description
1 polymer ?
#
loop_
_entity_poly.entity_id
_entity_poly.type
_entity_poly.pdbx_seq_one_letter_code
_entity_poly.pdbx_strand_id
1 'polypeptide(L)'
;MRPSHESAVAAFEQVGTAFIHIAVSTPNLFRFLYLEGYYGSPSDNLDALITNEDNAALIKRISKELSISEENASRYLQNTIIYTHGIATLAATGVINASEKEMMQSVNRAADAFLVQEGVPVKKIPCWEETQK
;
A
#
# COMPACT_ATOMS: atom_id res chain seq x y z
N MET A 1 -7.31 5.88 17.73
CA MET A 1 -7.81 5.75 16.34
C MET A 1 -7.54 7.04 15.59
N ARG A 2 -7.00 6.95 14.43
CA ARG A 2 -6.72 8.15 13.67
C ARG A 2 -7.87 8.50 12.73
N PRO A 3 -8.06 9.81 12.48
CA PRO A 3 -9.13 10.27 11.62
C PRO A 3 -8.77 10.01 10.14
N SER A 4 -9.31 8.95 9.58
CA SER A 4 -8.97 8.50 8.24
C SER A 4 -9.27 9.54 7.15
N HIS A 5 -10.24 10.41 7.37
CA HIS A 5 -10.62 11.42 6.40
C HIS A 5 -9.64 12.59 6.34
N GLU A 6 -8.79 12.75 7.35
CA GLU A 6 -7.81 13.85 7.43
C GLU A 6 -6.42 13.43 7.01
N SER A 7 -6.09 12.13 7.16
CA SER A 7 -4.77 11.62 6.88
C SER A 7 -4.71 10.96 5.52
N ALA A 8 -3.82 11.46 4.65
CA ALA A 8 -3.58 10.86 3.35
C ALA A 8 -2.92 9.48 3.50
N VAL A 9 -2.04 9.32 4.48
CA VAL A 9 -1.41 8.03 4.78
C VAL A 9 -2.45 7.01 5.21
N ALA A 10 -3.37 7.40 6.11
CA ALA A 10 -4.44 6.51 6.56
C ALA A 10 -5.36 6.11 5.41
N ALA A 11 -5.71 7.07 4.53
CA ALA A 11 -6.55 6.77 3.37
C ALA A 11 -5.87 5.76 2.45
N PHE A 12 -4.58 5.92 2.21
CA PHE A 12 -3.80 5.00 1.38
C PHE A 12 -3.76 3.60 2.01
N GLU A 13 -3.56 3.52 3.32
CA GLU A 13 -3.54 2.23 4.02
C GLU A 13 -4.89 1.52 3.95
N GLN A 14 -6.00 2.26 3.97
CA GLN A 14 -7.33 1.67 3.83
C GLN A 14 -7.54 1.05 2.45
N VAL A 15 -6.99 1.66 1.41
CA VAL A 15 -7.02 1.07 0.07
C VAL A 15 -6.30 -0.28 0.07
N GLY A 16 -5.13 -0.34 0.72
CA GLY A 16 -4.38 -1.59 0.86
C GLY A 16 -5.16 -2.66 1.61
N THR A 17 -5.85 -2.27 2.68
CA THR A 17 -6.69 -3.19 3.46
C THR A 17 -7.80 -3.77 2.59
N ALA A 18 -8.48 -2.93 1.82
CA ALA A 18 -9.53 -3.37 0.92
C ALA A 18 -9.01 -4.34 -0.14
N PHE A 19 -7.82 -4.07 -0.66
CA PHE A 19 -7.18 -4.91 -1.67
C PHE A 19 -6.88 -6.31 -1.12
N ILE A 20 -6.31 -6.39 0.08
CA ILE A 20 -6.04 -7.66 0.76
C ILE A 20 -7.35 -8.41 1.04
N HIS A 21 -8.38 -7.68 1.48
CA HIS A 21 -9.69 -8.28 1.76
C HIS A 21 -10.27 -8.97 0.52
N ILE A 22 -10.19 -8.33 -0.64
CA ILE A 22 -10.66 -8.92 -1.90
C ILE A 22 -9.88 -10.19 -2.22
N ALA A 23 -8.55 -10.16 -2.05
CA ALA A 23 -7.70 -11.31 -2.34
C ALA A 23 -8.03 -12.52 -1.47
N VAL A 24 -8.39 -12.27 -0.20
CA VAL A 24 -8.71 -13.34 0.76
C VAL A 24 -10.15 -13.82 0.59
N SER A 25 -11.11 -12.89 0.47
CA SER A 25 -12.55 -13.22 0.46
C SER A 25 -13.03 -13.74 -0.88
N THR A 26 -12.49 -13.19 -1.97
CA THR A 26 -12.91 -13.53 -3.33
C THR A 26 -11.69 -13.72 -4.21
N PRO A 27 -10.89 -14.79 -3.95
CA PRO A 27 -9.63 -14.99 -4.67
C PRO A 27 -9.80 -15.15 -6.18
N ASN A 28 -10.89 -15.74 -6.62
CA ASN A 28 -11.13 -15.88 -8.06
C ASN A 28 -11.39 -14.53 -8.74
N LEU A 29 -12.12 -13.65 -8.06
CA LEU A 29 -12.34 -12.29 -8.55
C LEU A 29 -11.03 -11.51 -8.58
N PHE A 30 -10.23 -11.63 -7.53
CA PHE A 30 -8.92 -10.99 -7.46
C PHE A 30 -8.04 -11.42 -8.63
N ARG A 31 -7.97 -12.74 -8.88
CA ARG A 31 -7.15 -13.29 -9.98
C ARG A 31 -7.64 -12.77 -11.33
N PHE A 32 -8.94 -12.74 -11.53
CA PHE A 32 -9.51 -12.23 -12.77
C PHE A 32 -9.17 -10.75 -12.98
N LEU A 33 -9.31 -9.92 -11.95
CA LEU A 33 -9.10 -8.47 -12.07
C LEU A 33 -7.63 -8.09 -12.17
N TYR A 34 -6.75 -8.79 -11.46
CA TYR A 34 -5.39 -8.32 -11.27
C TYR A 34 -4.30 -9.24 -11.79
N LEU A 35 -4.60 -10.51 -12.04
CA LEU A 35 -3.59 -11.48 -12.47
C LEU A 35 -3.83 -12.01 -13.87
N GLU A 36 -5.08 -12.16 -14.30
CA GLU A 36 -5.41 -12.80 -15.57
C GLU A 36 -6.06 -11.87 -16.58
N GLY A 37 -6.58 -10.75 -16.12
CA GLY A 37 -7.43 -9.88 -16.94
C GLY A 37 -6.82 -8.55 -17.32
N TYR A 38 -5.50 -8.49 -17.53
CA TYR A 38 -4.88 -7.22 -17.89
C TYR A 38 -5.08 -6.92 -19.36
N TYR A 39 -5.72 -5.80 -19.65
CA TYR A 39 -6.09 -5.41 -21.01
C TYR A 39 -5.44 -4.11 -21.49
N GLY A 40 -4.48 -3.59 -20.76
CA GLY A 40 -3.79 -2.37 -21.15
C GLY A 40 -2.38 -2.63 -21.65
N SER A 41 -1.68 -1.56 -21.97
CA SER A 41 -0.25 -1.67 -22.27
C SER A 41 0.53 -1.81 -20.97
N PRO A 42 1.61 -2.61 -20.98
CA PRO A 42 2.47 -2.70 -19.80
C PRO A 42 3.05 -1.33 -19.44
N SER A 43 3.27 -1.09 -18.17
CA SER A 43 3.97 0.09 -17.72
C SER A 43 5.44 0.03 -18.14
N ASP A 44 6.00 1.17 -18.58
CA ASP A 44 7.38 1.20 -19.07
C ASP A 44 8.41 1.03 -17.95
N ASN A 45 8.05 1.44 -16.73
CA ASN A 45 8.96 1.37 -15.58
C ASN A 45 8.14 1.37 -14.29
N LEU A 46 8.81 1.26 -13.15
CA LEU A 46 8.13 1.20 -11.86
C LEU A 46 7.38 2.49 -11.53
N ASP A 47 7.92 3.64 -11.91
CA ASP A 47 7.24 4.91 -11.65
C ASP A 47 5.90 4.98 -12.38
N ALA A 48 5.81 4.39 -13.56
CA ALA A 48 4.60 4.41 -14.36
C ALA A 48 3.43 3.68 -13.69
N LEU A 49 3.71 2.79 -12.72
CA LEU A 49 2.66 2.10 -11.96
C LEU A 49 1.78 3.07 -11.18
N ILE A 50 2.32 4.21 -10.80
CA ILE A 50 1.62 5.16 -9.93
C ILE A 50 1.40 6.51 -10.61
N THR A 51 1.69 6.62 -11.91
CA THR A 51 1.58 7.87 -12.65
C THR A 51 0.15 8.04 -13.19
N ASN A 52 -0.76 8.47 -12.32
CA ASN A 52 -2.11 8.87 -12.70
C ASN A 52 -2.53 10.05 -11.82
N GLU A 53 -3.63 10.70 -12.20
CA GLU A 53 -4.08 11.91 -11.50
C GLU A 53 -4.40 11.67 -10.03
N ASP A 54 -5.04 10.54 -9.71
CA ASP A 54 -5.41 10.23 -8.32
C ASP A 54 -4.18 10.03 -7.46
N ASN A 55 -3.20 9.30 -7.98
CA ASN A 55 -1.95 9.06 -7.25
C ASN A 55 -1.12 10.34 -7.15
N ALA A 56 -1.13 11.19 -8.17
CA ALA A 56 -0.41 12.47 -8.11
C ALA A 56 -0.94 13.35 -6.98
N ALA A 57 -2.25 13.41 -6.83
CA ALA A 57 -2.87 14.17 -5.73
C ALA A 57 -2.52 13.57 -4.38
N LEU A 58 -2.55 12.25 -4.28
CA LEU A 58 -2.21 11.53 -3.05
C LEU A 58 -0.73 11.75 -2.67
N ILE A 59 0.17 11.69 -3.63
CA ILE A 59 1.59 11.92 -3.41
C ILE A 59 1.82 13.33 -2.83
N LYS A 60 1.17 14.33 -3.38
CA LYS A 60 1.28 15.70 -2.87
C LYS A 60 0.78 15.82 -1.43
N ARG A 61 -0.33 15.16 -1.12
CA ARG A 61 -0.90 15.20 0.23
C ARG A 61 0.01 14.49 1.23
N ILE A 62 0.55 13.33 0.87
CA ILE A 62 1.47 12.59 1.74
C ILE A 62 2.77 13.38 1.94
N SER A 63 3.32 13.96 0.88
CA SER A 63 4.50 14.80 0.95
C SER A 63 4.33 15.92 1.96
N LYS A 64 3.21 16.60 1.88
CA LYS A 64 2.89 17.70 2.79
C LYS A 64 2.65 17.23 4.21
N GLU A 65 1.87 16.16 4.37
CA GLU A 65 1.54 15.61 5.69
C GLU A 65 2.77 15.15 6.46
N LEU A 66 3.71 14.52 5.77
CA LEU A 66 4.89 13.94 6.41
C LEU A 66 6.14 14.82 6.28
N SER A 67 6.04 15.96 5.63
CA SER A 67 7.16 16.89 5.41
C SER A 67 8.34 16.22 4.70
N ILE A 68 8.04 15.45 3.67
CA ILE A 68 9.04 14.83 2.80
C ILE A 68 8.83 15.31 1.36
N SER A 69 9.81 15.09 0.49
CA SER A 69 9.67 15.47 -0.92
C SER A 69 8.60 14.63 -1.61
N GLU A 70 8.08 15.13 -2.72
CA GLU A 70 7.15 14.34 -3.54
C GLU A 70 7.84 13.11 -4.11
N GLU A 71 9.12 13.21 -4.41
CA GLU A 71 9.91 12.06 -4.87
C GLU A 71 9.95 10.97 -3.80
N ASN A 72 10.21 11.35 -2.54
CA ASN A 72 10.24 10.39 -1.45
C ASN A 72 8.85 9.80 -1.17
N ALA A 73 7.82 10.62 -1.23
CA ALA A 73 6.44 10.14 -1.08
C ALA A 73 6.07 9.15 -2.19
N SER A 74 6.51 9.42 -3.41
CA SER A 74 6.29 8.55 -4.57
C SER A 74 6.96 7.19 -4.37
N ARG A 75 8.20 7.16 -3.87
CA ARG A 75 8.89 5.90 -3.59
C ARG A 75 8.20 5.09 -2.50
N TYR A 76 7.73 5.75 -1.46
CA TYR A 76 6.94 5.10 -0.42
C TYR A 76 5.68 4.44 -1.00
N LEU A 77 4.94 5.18 -1.82
CA LEU A 77 3.73 4.67 -2.47
C LEU A 77 4.06 3.45 -3.34
N GLN A 78 5.05 3.58 -4.19
CA GLN A 78 5.48 2.53 -5.11
C GLN A 78 5.87 1.25 -4.38
N ASN A 79 6.73 1.37 -3.37
CA ASN A 79 7.20 0.22 -2.61
C ASN A 79 6.06 -0.47 -1.86
N THR A 80 5.16 0.32 -1.29
CA THR A 80 4.03 -0.21 -0.53
C THR A 80 3.05 -0.92 -1.45
N ILE A 81 2.77 -0.37 -2.62
CA ILE A 81 1.89 -1.00 -3.61
C ILE A 81 2.46 -2.33 -4.06
N ILE A 82 3.75 -2.37 -4.38
CA ILE A 82 4.40 -3.62 -4.81
C ILE A 82 4.33 -4.68 -3.72
N TYR A 83 4.64 -4.30 -2.47
CA TYR A 83 4.59 -5.24 -1.35
C TYR A 83 3.17 -5.76 -1.12
N THR A 84 2.20 -4.87 -1.10
CA THR A 84 0.78 -5.24 -0.87
C THR A 84 0.29 -6.16 -1.97
N HIS A 85 0.62 -5.86 -3.22
CA HIS A 85 0.23 -6.70 -4.34
C HIS A 85 0.88 -8.09 -4.23
N GLY A 86 2.12 -8.17 -3.79
CA GLY A 86 2.81 -9.45 -3.57
C GLY A 86 2.11 -10.30 -2.52
N ILE A 87 1.79 -9.73 -1.36
CA ILE A 87 1.08 -10.44 -0.28
C ILE A 87 -0.30 -10.92 -0.78
N ALA A 88 -1.04 -10.03 -1.45
CA ALA A 88 -2.37 -10.36 -1.96
C ALA A 88 -2.31 -11.50 -2.99
N THR A 89 -1.31 -11.48 -3.87
CA THR A 89 -1.12 -12.52 -4.86
C THR A 89 -0.82 -13.87 -4.22
N LEU A 90 0.04 -13.89 -3.20
CA LEU A 90 0.35 -15.12 -2.47
C LEU A 90 -0.89 -15.71 -1.81
N ALA A 91 -1.75 -14.87 -1.27
CA ALA A 91 -3.01 -15.31 -0.66
C ALA A 91 -3.99 -15.83 -1.71
N ALA A 92 -4.20 -15.07 -2.78
CA ALA A 92 -5.20 -15.42 -3.80
C ALA A 92 -4.83 -16.68 -4.57
N THR A 93 -3.54 -16.99 -4.71
CA THR A 93 -3.08 -18.18 -5.41
C THR A 93 -2.89 -19.39 -4.50
N GLY A 94 -3.17 -19.23 -3.21
CA GLY A 94 -3.10 -20.33 -2.25
C GLY A 94 -1.70 -20.68 -1.78
N VAL A 95 -0.71 -19.84 -2.08
CA VAL A 95 0.67 -20.08 -1.65
C VAL A 95 0.79 -19.90 -0.13
N ILE A 96 0.05 -18.95 0.44
CA ILE A 96 0.01 -18.76 1.89
C ILE A 96 -1.43 -18.87 2.38
N ASN A 97 -1.59 -19.34 3.60
CA ASN A 97 -2.89 -19.47 4.26
C ASN A 97 -2.83 -18.73 5.60
N ALA A 98 -2.50 -17.46 5.55
CA ALA A 98 -2.44 -16.60 6.73
C ALA A 98 -3.78 -15.88 6.90
N SER A 99 -4.07 -15.45 8.12
CA SER A 99 -5.26 -14.64 8.37
C SER A 99 -5.10 -13.27 7.72
N GLU A 100 -6.23 -12.65 7.42
CA GLU A 100 -6.24 -11.28 6.88
C GLU A 100 -5.52 -10.32 7.85
N LYS A 101 -5.75 -10.50 9.15
CA LYS A 101 -5.09 -9.69 10.18
C LYS A 101 -3.56 -9.83 10.12
N GLU A 102 -3.08 -11.07 10.02
CA GLU A 102 -1.63 -11.32 9.93
C GLU A 102 -1.02 -10.67 8.68
N MET A 103 -1.70 -10.78 7.55
CA MET A 103 -1.25 -10.17 6.31
C MET A 103 -1.22 -8.65 6.40
N MET A 104 -2.25 -8.04 7.01
CA MET A 104 -2.27 -6.59 7.19
C MET A 104 -1.20 -6.10 8.17
N GLN A 105 -0.90 -6.88 9.20
CA GLN A 105 0.21 -6.54 10.09
C GLN A 105 1.52 -6.53 9.33
N SER A 106 1.73 -7.48 8.44
CA SER A 106 2.93 -7.54 7.61
C SER A 106 3.03 -6.34 6.67
N VAL A 107 1.93 -5.99 6.01
CA VAL A 107 1.88 -4.82 5.11
C VAL A 107 2.16 -3.54 5.89
N ASN A 108 1.54 -3.37 7.06
CA ASN A 108 1.74 -2.16 7.86
C ASN A 108 3.18 -2.02 8.34
N ARG A 109 3.79 -3.12 8.77
CA ARG A 109 5.20 -3.09 9.18
C ARG A 109 6.13 -2.72 8.02
N ALA A 110 5.87 -3.28 6.85
CA ALA A 110 6.64 -2.96 5.66
C ALA A 110 6.46 -1.48 5.27
N ALA A 111 5.23 -1.00 5.31
CA ALA A 111 4.93 0.40 4.99
C ALA A 111 5.64 1.35 5.95
N ASP A 112 5.64 1.03 7.25
CA ASP A 112 6.35 1.83 8.24
C ASP A 112 7.85 1.87 7.96
N ALA A 113 8.44 0.73 7.59
CA ALA A 113 9.86 0.65 7.23
C ALA A 113 10.16 1.49 5.99
N PHE A 114 9.26 1.49 5.01
CA PHE A 114 9.43 2.32 3.81
C PHE A 114 9.38 3.80 4.14
N LEU A 115 8.52 4.21 5.09
CA LEU A 115 8.49 5.61 5.54
C LEU A 115 9.80 6.01 6.21
N VAL A 116 10.35 5.14 7.04
CA VAL A 116 11.65 5.39 7.68
C VAL A 116 12.74 5.54 6.62
N GLN A 117 12.72 4.69 5.61
CA GLN A 117 13.68 4.76 4.50
C GLN A 117 13.62 6.10 3.78
N GLU A 118 12.43 6.69 3.67
CA GLU A 118 12.26 7.99 3.01
C GLU A 118 12.45 9.18 3.96
N GLY A 119 12.99 8.95 5.14
CA GLY A 119 13.37 10.01 6.06
C GLY A 119 12.31 10.43 7.07
N VAL A 120 11.21 9.68 7.19
CA VAL A 120 10.17 9.99 8.16
C VAL A 120 10.60 9.50 9.54
N PRO A 121 10.66 10.38 10.57
CA PRO A 121 10.99 9.94 11.93
C PRO A 121 9.96 8.95 12.45
N VAL A 122 10.39 7.96 13.21
CA VAL A 122 9.52 6.92 13.77
C VAL A 122 8.32 7.52 14.49
N LYS A 123 8.52 8.58 15.26
CA LYS A 123 7.44 9.24 16.01
C LYS A 123 6.34 9.84 15.14
N LYS A 124 6.60 10.06 13.84
CA LYS A 124 5.62 10.60 12.91
C LYS A 124 4.90 9.53 12.11
N ILE A 125 5.22 8.25 12.33
CA ILE A 125 4.62 7.14 11.60
C ILE A 125 3.26 6.83 12.23
N PRO A 126 2.15 6.96 11.47
CA PRO A 126 0.81 6.88 12.05
C PRO A 126 0.47 5.54 12.72
N CYS A 127 1.04 4.43 12.24
CA CYS A 127 0.71 3.09 12.73
C CYS A 127 1.76 2.50 13.66
N TRP A 128 2.79 3.28 14.03
CA TRP A 128 3.92 2.73 14.76
C TRP A 128 3.53 1.99 16.03
N GLU A 129 2.70 2.60 16.85
CA GLU A 129 2.29 1.97 18.11
C GLU A 129 1.47 0.70 17.88
N GLU A 130 0.62 0.70 16.86
CA GLU A 130 -0.20 -0.44 16.51
C GLU A 130 0.65 -1.60 16.00
N THR A 131 1.69 -1.31 15.23
CA THR A 131 2.56 -2.35 14.68
C THR A 131 3.49 -2.96 15.72
N GLN A 132 3.73 -2.25 16.82
CA GLN A 132 4.56 -2.76 17.93
C GLN A 132 3.80 -3.70 18.86
N LYS A 133 2.50 -3.71 18.78
CA LYS A 133 1.66 -4.61 19.55
C LYS A 133 1.39 -5.88 18.78
#